data_0ed50e9466f0e6b453b0767d0f0f4abd
#
_entry.id   0ed50e9466f0e6b453b0767d0f0f4abd
#
_cell.length_a   1.000
_cell.length_b   1.000
_cell.length_c   1.000
_cell.angle_alpha   90.00
_cell.angle_beta   90.00
_cell.angle_gamma   90.00
#
_symmetry.space_group_name_H-M   'P 1'
#
loop_
_entity.id
_entity.type
_entity.pdbx_description
1 polymer ?
#
loop_
_entity_poly.entity_id
_entity_poly.type
_entity_poly.pdbx_seq_one_letter_code
_entity_poly.pdbx_strand_id
1 'polypeptide(L)'
;MNFQKILFLFFHISIGISSSLKDGDTLIVHPITWETPSPEGWGAQYKQNILFPDSDESWAKIIMMQTLKCDSATNGDKYPCGEWDYIWNTFVDDRVGDTTESYSIGSFVTPYGKRLIMGGENGWQWTYDMTDYAPILKGERFVTVGNNQELLDLKFLFIKGKPTRNILKVENIYPYGHHKYGELSDNDILKETVLHLLSNANGFKMKAVISGHGHSGPRNCCEWDSKTHTYYMNGYELFRWNVWKDCGNNPIYPQGGTWPFDRAGWCPGTKVDEYEFELTPFVKAGDSIAIDYGIQPYSDNGEKDGEFRMAHQLFSYGPPNFKNDAGIVDI
;
A
#
# COMPACT_ATOMS: atom_id res chain seq x y z
N MET A 1 -11.07 0.82 -58.41
CA MET A 1 -9.63 0.91 -58.04
C MET A 1 -9.53 0.66 -56.54
N ASN A 2 -9.18 -0.59 -56.16
CA ASN A 2 -9.04 -0.99 -54.77
C ASN A 2 -7.61 -0.69 -54.31
N PHE A 3 -7.48 0.20 -53.31
CA PHE A 3 -6.21 0.37 -52.59
C PHE A 3 -6.15 -0.61 -51.43
N GLN A 4 -5.34 -1.66 -51.57
CA GLN A 4 -4.94 -2.53 -50.47
C GLN A 4 -3.97 -1.74 -49.58
N LYS A 5 -4.37 -1.58 -48.30
CA LYS A 5 -3.44 -1.09 -47.26
C LYS A 5 -2.51 -2.23 -46.86
N ILE A 6 -1.23 -2.09 -47.17
CA ILE A 6 -0.19 -2.99 -46.69
C ILE A 6 0.16 -2.54 -45.28
N LEU A 7 -0.14 -3.40 -44.30
CA LEU A 7 0.25 -3.25 -42.89
C LEU A 7 1.68 -3.78 -42.73
N PHE A 8 2.66 -2.90 -42.54
CA PHE A 8 4.00 -3.31 -42.17
C PHE A 8 4.06 -3.61 -40.69
N LEU A 9 4.15 -4.90 -40.34
CA LEU A 9 4.46 -5.37 -38.99
C LEU A 9 5.99 -5.31 -38.83
N PHE A 10 6.50 -4.35 -38.12
CA PHE A 10 7.91 -4.34 -37.72
C PHE A 10 8.11 -5.32 -36.56
N PHE A 11 8.59 -6.51 -36.86
CA PHE A 11 9.17 -7.42 -35.87
C PHE A 11 10.55 -6.87 -35.48
N HIS A 12 10.66 -6.23 -34.33
CA HIS A 12 11.96 -5.99 -33.71
C HIS A 12 12.45 -7.32 -33.11
N ILE A 13 13.31 -8.02 -33.84
CA ILE A 13 14.09 -9.11 -33.26
C ILE A 13 15.21 -8.42 -32.45
N SER A 14 14.97 -8.19 -31.17
CA SER A 14 16.02 -7.86 -30.23
C SER A 14 16.80 -9.15 -29.95
N ILE A 15 17.96 -9.29 -30.56
CA ILE A 15 18.96 -10.29 -30.13
C ILE A 15 19.48 -9.75 -28.78
N GLY A 16 18.76 -10.08 -27.69
CA GLY A 16 19.21 -9.76 -26.35
C GLY A 16 20.38 -10.67 -26.01
N ILE A 17 21.59 -10.09 -25.91
CA ILE A 17 22.66 -10.67 -25.10
C ILE A 17 22.10 -10.57 -23.65
N SER A 18 21.54 -11.66 -23.15
CA SER A 18 21.14 -11.79 -21.75
C SER A 18 22.41 -11.80 -20.90
N SER A 19 22.94 -10.64 -20.57
CA SER A 19 23.89 -10.53 -19.48
C SER A 19 23.09 -10.80 -18.20
N SER A 20 23.41 -11.88 -17.48
CA SER A 20 22.83 -12.14 -16.17
C SER A 20 23.07 -10.93 -15.25
N LEU A 21 22.02 -10.43 -14.61
CA LEU A 21 22.13 -9.36 -13.61
C LEU A 21 23.11 -9.79 -12.52
N LYS A 22 23.97 -8.88 -12.09
CA LYS A 22 24.89 -9.07 -10.96
C LYS A 22 24.29 -8.48 -9.70
N ASP A 23 24.76 -8.92 -8.56
CA ASP A 23 24.38 -8.32 -7.28
C ASP A 23 24.66 -6.82 -7.28
N GLY A 24 23.66 -6.03 -6.90
CA GLY A 24 23.66 -4.58 -6.95
C GLY A 24 23.09 -3.96 -8.24
N ASP A 25 22.95 -4.73 -9.32
CA ASP A 25 22.28 -4.24 -10.53
C ASP A 25 20.78 -4.00 -10.23
N THR A 26 20.22 -2.99 -10.87
CA THR A 26 18.80 -2.63 -10.70
C THR A 26 18.04 -2.89 -12.00
N LEU A 27 17.00 -3.72 -11.91
CA LEU A 27 16.00 -3.87 -12.96
C LEU A 27 14.83 -2.93 -12.65
N ILE A 28 14.44 -2.12 -13.65
CA ILE A 28 13.32 -1.16 -13.50
C ILE A 28 12.13 -1.67 -14.31
N VAL A 29 11.01 -1.86 -13.62
CA VAL A 29 9.70 -2.05 -14.22
C VAL A 29 8.96 -0.72 -14.14
N HIS A 30 8.64 -0.11 -15.30
CA HIS A 30 8.06 1.23 -15.42
C HIS A 30 6.75 1.19 -16.21
N PRO A 31 5.66 0.72 -15.58
CA PRO A 31 4.42 0.43 -16.30
C PRO A 31 3.56 1.65 -16.58
N ILE A 32 3.64 2.70 -15.79
CA ILE A 32 2.85 3.93 -15.94
C ILE A 32 3.81 5.11 -15.99
N THR A 33 3.63 5.97 -16.98
CA THR A 33 4.44 7.17 -17.20
C THR A 33 3.54 8.40 -17.27
N TRP A 34 4.13 9.60 -17.27
CA TRP A 34 3.39 10.85 -17.47
C TRP A 34 2.58 10.90 -18.78
N GLU A 35 2.90 10.05 -19.75
CA GLU A 35 2.20 9.95 -21.03
C GLU A 35 0.95 9.07 -20.94
N THR A 36 0.82 8.29 -19.86
CA THR A 36 -0.36 7.47 -19.59
C THR A 36 -1.49 8.42 -19.17
N PRO A 37 -2.60 8.48 -19.93
CA PRO A 37 -3.69 9.38 -19.59
C PRO A 37 -4.26 9.08 -18.21
N SER A 38 -4.59 10.12 -17.45
CA SER A 38 -5.36 10.01 -16.22
C SER A 38 -6.70 9.32 -16.53
N PRO A 39 -7.12 8.33 -15.73
CA PRO A 39 -8.39 7.64 -15.99
C PRO A 39 -9.57 8.60 -15.85
N GLU A 40 -10.58 8.42 -16.71
CA GLU A 40 -11.75 9.29 -16.73
C GLU A 40 -12.77 8.91 -15.66
N GLY A 41 -13.44 9.91 -15.10
CA GLY A 41 -14.54 9.74 -14.17
C GLY A 41 -14.13 9.83 -12.70
N TRP A 42 -15.11 10.16 -11.89
CA TRP A 42 -14.91 10.30 -10.45
C TRP A 42 -14.51 8.96 -9.80
N GLY A 43 -13.40 8.95 -9.07
CA GLY A 43 -12.88 7.75 -8.41
C GLY A 43 -12.31 6.72 -9.38
N ALA A 44 -12.11 7.04 -10.66
CA ALA A 44 -11.45 6.15 -11.61
C ALA A 44 -9.99 5.91 -11.22
N GLN A 45 -9.49 4.71 -11.55
CA GLN A 45 -8.16 4.26 -11.14
C GLN A 45 -7.36 3.81 -12.36
N TYR A 46 -6.04 3.99 -12.31
CA TYR A 46 -5.14 3.31 -13.23
C TYR A 46 -5.23 1.80 -13.03
N LYS A 47 -5.40 1.05 -14.10
CA LYS A 47 -5.53 -0.42 -14.09
C LYS A 47 -4.69 -1.01 -15.20
N GLN A 48 -3.76 -1.90 -14.84
CA GLN A 48 -2.82 -2.44 -15.81
C GLN A 48 -2.33 -3.83 -15.43
N ASN A 49 -2.16 -4.70 -16.44
CA ASN A 49 -1.34 -5.90 -16.28
C ASN A 49 0.12 -5.51 -16.33
N ILE A 50 0.87 -5.87 -15.31
CA ILE A 50 2.30 -5.61 -15.19
C ILE A 50 3.05 -6.93 -15.19
N LEU A 51 4.06 -7.04 -16.05
CA LEU A 51 4.99 -8.16 -16.03
C LEU A 51 6.16 -7.82 -15.11
N PHE A 52 6.14 -8.42 -13.92
CA PHE A 52 7.25 -8.36 -12.97
C PHE A 52 8.30 -9.43 -13.29
N PRO A 53 9.55 -9.32 -12.76
CA PRO A 53 10.58 -10.33 -12.93
C PRO A 53 10.13 -11.71 -12.46
N ASP A 54 10.70 -12.76 -13.05
CA ASP A 54 10.37 -14.14 -12.70
C ASP A 54 10.77 -14.52 -11.27
N SER A 55 10.16 -15.61 -10.78
CA SER A 55 10.32 -16.09 -9.40
C SER A 55 11.71 -16.66 -9.07
N ASP A 56 12.52 -16.97 -10.09
CA ASP A 56 13.85 -17.59 -9.92
C ASP A 56 14.93 -16.57 -9.55
N GLU A 57 14.57 -15.30 -9.60
CA GLU A 57 15.46 -14.20 -9.24
C GLU A 57 15.36 -13.85 -7.76
N SER A 58 16.50 -13.49 -7.16
CA SER A 58 16.57 -13.02 -5.77
C SER A 58 16.84 -11.52 -5.74
N TRP A 59 16.05 -10.79 -4.96
CA TRP A 59 16.10 -9.34 -4.85
C TRP A 59 16.48 -8.92 -3.44
N ALA A 60 17.62 -8.24 -3.32
CA ALA A 60 18.05 -7.66 -2.04
C ALA A 60 17.06 -6.60 -1.55
N LYS A 61 16.45 -5.86 -2.50
CA LYS A 61 15.47 -4.82 -2.22
C LYS A 61 14.51 -4.67 -3.39
N ILE A 62 13.25 -4.41 -3.09
CA ILE A 62 12.25 -3.99 -4.08
C ILE A 62 11.69 -2.66 -3.60
N ILE A 63 11.72 -1.63 -4.45
CA ILE A 63 11.24 -0.29 -4.13
C ILE A 63 10.15 0.09 -5.11
N MET A 64 8.99 0.50 -4.62
CA MET A 64 7.96 1.14 -5.43
C MET A 64 8.06 2.65 -5.28
N MET A 65 8.10 3.36 -6.41
CA MET A 65 8.12 4.81 -6.49
C MET A 65 6.85 5.27 -7.21
N GLN A 66 6.05 6.06 -6.53
CA GLN A 66 4.86 6.70 -7.08
C GLN A 66 5.09 8.20 -7.10
N THR A 67 5.13 8.79 -8.28
CA THR A 67 5.30 10.23 -8.43
C THR A 67 4.04 10.80 -9.06
N LEU A 68 3.43 11.77 -8.40
CA LEU A 68 2.26 12.48 -8.90
C LEU A 68 2.61 13.88 -9.31
N LYS A 69 1.95 14.38 -10.34
CA LYS A 69 1.89 15.80 -10.67
C LYS A 69 0.49 16.22 -11.09
N CYS A 70 0.21 17.50 -10.96
CA CYS A 70 -1.08 18.05 -11.34
C CYS A 70 -1.39 17.77 -12.81
N ASP A 71 -2.62 17.37 -13.10
CA ASP A 71 -3.11 17.19 -14.46
C ASP A 71 -3.92 18.41 -14.90
N SER A 72 -3.38 19.20 -15.80
CA SER A 72 -4.07 20.40 -16.35
C SER A 72 -5.32 20.06 -17.15
N ALA A 73 -5.48 18.80 -17.58
CA ALA A 73 -6.66 18.32 -18.30
C ALA A 73 -7.77 17.82 -17.36
N THR A 74 -7.51 17.71 -16.04
CA THR A 74 -8.52 17.30 -15.05
C THR A 74 -9.69 18.26 -15.02
N ASN A 75 -10.89 17.73 -15.23
CA ASN A 75 -12.14 18.50 -15.24
C ASN A 75 -13.05 18.16 -14.05
N GLY A 76 -12.66 17.23 -13.19
CA GLY A 76 -13.48 16.76 -12.07
C GLY A 76 -13.50 17.70 -10.87
N ASP A 77 -12.48 18.52 -10.73
CA ASP A 77 -12.27 19.40 -9.59
C ASP A 77 -11.92 20.83 -9.98
N LYS A 78 -11.97 21.69 -8.97
CA LYS A 78 -11.73 23.12 -9.09
C LYS A 78 -10.28 23.49 -9.41
N TYR A 79 -9.34 22.62 -9.06
CA TYR A 79 -7.90 22.84 -9.22
C TYR A 79 -7.25 21.68 -9.98
N PRO A 80 -6.19 21.94 -10.75
CA PRO A 80 -5.51 20.91 -11.53
C PRO A 80 -4.90 19.75 -10.71
N CYS A 81 -4.63 19.96 -9.40
CA CYS A 81 -4.14 18.93 -8.49
C CYS A 81 -5.26 18.31 -7.63
N GLY A 82 -6.51 18.45 -8.03
CA GLY A 82 -7.64 18.09 -7.21
C GLY A 82 -8.00 19.15 -6.16
N GLU A 83 -9.24 19.22 -5.71
CA GLU A 83 -9.68 20.19 -4.69
C GLU A 83 -9.44 19.67 -3.29
N TRP A 84 -9.65 18.38 -3.09
CA TRP A 84 -9.66 17.71 -1.79
C TRP A 84 -8.50 16.74 -1.64
N ASP A 85 -8.33 16.23 -0.46
CA ASP A 85 -7.45 15.14 -0.09
C ASP A 85 -8.13 13.79 -0.40
N TYR A 86 -7.56 13.05 -1.34
CA TYR A 86 -8.08 11.76 -1.78
C TYR A 86 -7.19 10.62 -1.32
N ILE A 87 -7.80 9.53 -0.88
CA ILE A 87 -7.06 8.33 -0.54
C ILE A 87 -6.61 7.66 -1.83
N TRP A 88 -5.31 7.41 -1.91
CA TRP A 88 -4.64 6.79 -3.03
C TRP A 88 -4.05 5.45 -2.61
N ASN A 89 -4.66 4.37 -3.06
CA ASN A 89 -4.21 3.02 -2.75
C ASN A 89 -3.58 2.36 -3.96
N THR A 90 -2.66 1.43 -3.70
CA THR A 90 -2.09 0.54 -4.70
C THR A 90 -2.40 -0.89 -4.31
N PHE A 91 -3.02 -1.61 -5.24
CA PHE A 91 -3.37 -3.01 -5.06
C PHE A 91 -2.67 -3.86 -6.11
N VAL A 92 -2.27 -5.06 -5.70
CA VAL A 92 -1.78 -6.12 -6.58
C VAL A 92 -2.65 -7.35 -6.38
N ASP A 93 -3.18 -7.84 -7.49
CA ASP A 93 -3.96 -9.07 -7.49
C ASP A 93 -3.05 -10.27 -7.73
N ASP A 94 -3.12 -11.25 -6.84
CA ASP A 94 -2.43 -12.53 -6.97
C ASP A 94 -3.43 -13.67 -7.03
N ARG A 95 -3.06 -14.74 -7.73
CA ARG A 95 -3.88 -15.92 -7.86
C ARG A 95 -3.55 -16.91 -6.76
N VAL A 96 -4.53 -17.19 -5.90
CA VAL A 96 -4.41 -18.13 -4.78
C VAL A 96 -5.37 -19.31 -5.05
N GLY A 97 -4.84 -20.41 -5.59
CA GLY A 97 -5.67 -21.52 -6.06
C GLY A 97 -6.59 -21.10 -7.21
N ASP A 98 -7.90 -21.27 -7.02
CA ASP A 98 -8.94 -20.89 -7.99
C ASP A 98 -9.52 -19.49 -7.77
N THR A 99 -9.02 -18.76 -6.76
CA THR A 99 -9.47 -17.42 -6.41
C THR A 99 -8.41 -16.37 -6.72
N THR A 100 -8.82 -15.12 -6.80
CA THR A 100 -7.93 -13.96 -6.89
C THR A 100 -8.02 -13.21 -5.56
N GLU A 101 -6.88 -12.98 -4.93
CA GLU A 101 -6.76 -12.13 -3.76
C GLU A 101 -6.11 -10.80 -4.14
N SER A 102 -6.64 -9.71 -3.59
CA SER A 102 -6.10 -8.36 -3.79
C SER A 102 -5.33 -7.93 -2.53
N TYR A 103 -4.08 -7.55 -2.74
CA TYR A 103 -3.19 -7.09 -1.67
C TYR A 103 -3.00 -5.60 -1.73
N SER A 104 -3.30 -4.89 -0.65
CA SER A 104 -2.93 -3.48 -0.50
C SER A 104 -1.44 -3.39 -0.21
N ILE A 105 -0.68 -2.78 -1.12
CA ILE A 105 0.79 -2.69 -1.00
C ILE A 105 1.29 -1.27 -0.75
N GLY A 106 0.44 -0.27 -0.84
CA GLY A 106 0.81 1.12 -0.56
C GLY A 106 -0.42 2.00 -0.45
N SER A 107 -0.37 2.95 0.47
CA SER A 107 -1.44 3.92 0.67
C SER A 107 -0.86 5.28 1.06
N PHE A 108 -1.39 6.33 0.47
CA PHE A 108 -1.17 7.71 0.90
C PHE A 108 -2.45 8.52 0.66
N VAL A 109 -2.48 9.74 1.18
CA VAL A 109 -3.56 10.67 0.91
C VAL A 109 -3.00 11.83 0.10
N THR A 110 -3.67 12.21 -1.00
CA THR A 110 -3.22 13.33 -1.82
C THR A 110 -3.25 14.65 -1.03
N PRO A 111 -2.38 15.60 -1.35
CA PRO A 111 -2.47 16.93 -0.74
C PRO A 111 -3.66 17.73 -1.29
N TYR A 112 -4.19 18.67 -0.52
CA TYR A 112 -5.19 19.62 -1.00
C TYR A 112 -4.64 20.47 -2.16
N GLY A 113 -5.32 20.47 -3.31
CA GLY A 113 -4.82 21.09 -4.54
C GLY A 113 -4.81 22.61 -4.55
N LYS A 114 -5.58 23.29 -3.69
CA LYS A 114 -5.58 24.75 -3.61
C LYS A 114 -4.23 25.28 -3.12
N ARG A 115 -3.57 26.12 -3.94
CA ARG A 115 -2.22 26.67 -3.70
C ARG A 115 -1.09 25.66 -3.84
N LEU A 116 -1.39 24.44 -4.24
CA LEU A 116 -0.40 23.38 -4.36
C LEU A 116 0.40 23.50 -5.65
N ILE A 117 1.69 23.30 -5.57
CA ILE A 117 2.59 23.17 -6.73
C ILE A 117 3.00 21.71 -6.95
N MET A 118 2.97 20.90 -5.95
CA MET A 118 3.29 19.46 -5.95
C MET A 118 4.56 19.12 -6.76
N GLY A 119 5.70 19.79 -6.44
CA GLY A 119 6.97 19.59 -7.13
C GLY A 119 7.03 20.16 -8.56
N GLY A 120 6.02 20.90 -9.00
CA GLY A 120 5.95 21.47 -10.36
C GLY A 120 5.98 20.40 -11.44
N GLU A 121 6.84 20.57 -12.45
CA GLU A 121 6.95 19.62 -13.57
C GLU A 121 7.55 18.25 -13.17
N ASN A 122 8.32 18.20 -12.08
CA ASN A 122 8.95 16.97 -11.57
C ASN A 122 7.99 16.11 -10.74
N GLY A 123 6.91 16.70 -10.26
CA GLY A 123 5.97 16.02 -9.38
C GLY A 123 6.49 15.83 -7.95
N TRP A 124 5.69 15.17 -7.13
CA TRP A 124 6.04 14.76 -5.78
C TRP A 124 6.05 13.24 -5.68
N GLN A 125 7.08 12.67 -5.02
CA GLN A 125 7.32 11.24 -4.99
C GLN A 125 7.11 10.65 -3.61
N TRP A 126 6.38 9.53 -3.57
CA TRP A 126 6.29 8.62 -2.44
C TRP A 126 7.04 7.34 -2.76
N THR A 127 7.86 6.90 -1.80
CA THR A 127 8.70 5.70 -1.95
C THR A 127 8.32 4.67 -0.90
N TYR A 128 8.14 3.41 -1.32
CA TYR A 128 7.76 2.29 -0.46
C TYR A 128 8.76 1.17 -0.58
N ASP A 129 9.10 0.55 0.55
CA ASP A 129 9.82 -0.72 0.57
C ASP A 129 8.84 -1.86 0.30
N MET A 130 9.01 -2.50 -0.85
CA MET A 130 8.16 -3.60 -1.30
C MET A 130 8.84 -4.95 -1.14
N THR A 131 9.97 -5.03 -0.45
CA THR A 131 10.76 -6.27 -0.35
C THR A 131 9.96 -7.42 0.23
N ASP A 132 9.12 -7.16 1.23
CA ASP A 132 8.25 -8.16 1.85
C ASP A 132 7.15 -8.69 0.92
N TYR A 133 6.85 -7.95 -0.15
CA TYR A 133 5.88 -8.35 -1.17
C TYR A 133 6.49 -9.13 -2.34
N ALA A 134 7.78 -9.51 -2.27
CA ALA A 134 8.45 -10.29 -3.32
C ALA A 134 7.66 -11.54 -3.77
N PRO A 135 6.96 -12.29 -2.88
CA PRO A 135 6.17 -13.45 -3.32
C PRO A 135 5.04 -13.15 -4.30
N ILE A 136 4.50 -11.93 -4.26
CA ILE A 136 3.40 -11.51 -5.14
C ILE A 136 3.84 -10.55 -6.25
N LEU A 137 5.04 -9.96 -6.18
CA LEU A 137 5.59 -9.07 -7.21
C LEU A 137 6.46 -9.87 -8.21
N LYS A 138 5.87 -10.88 -8.84
CA LYS A 138 6.52 -11.77 -9.80
C LYS A 138 5.57 -12.22 -10.92
N GLY A 139 6.09 -12.42 -12.12
CA GLY A 139 5.28 -12.78 -13.29
C GLY A 139 4.23 -11.72 -13.59
N GLU A 140 3.18 -12.07 -14.33
CA GLU A 140 2.12 -11.15 -14.68
C GLU A 140 1.15 -10.94 -13.51
N ARG A 141 0.89 -9.66 -13.17
CA ARG A 141 -0.05 -9.25 -12.12
C ARG A 141 -0.93 -8.12 -12.60
N PHE A 142 -2.19 -8.15 -12.18
CA PHE A 142 -3.08 -7.01 -12.35
C PHE A 142 -2.88 -6.03 -11.22
N VAL A 143 -2.63 -4.77 -11.57
CA VAL A 143 -2.34 -3.70 -10.60
C VAL A 143 -3.36 -2.58 -10.76
N THR A 144 -3.91 -2.15 -9.64
CA THR A 144 -4.84 -1.03 -9.56
C THR A 144 -4.22 0.07 -8.70
N VAL A 145 -4.19 1.30 -9.20
CA VAL A 145 -3.56 2.42 -8.49
C VAL A 145 -4.44 3.65 -8.52
N GLY A 146 -4.65 4.20 -7.36
CA GLY A 146 -5.03 5.59 -7.16
C GLY A 146 -6.41 6.04 -7.54
N ASN A 147 -6.42 7.20 -8.11
CA ASN A 147 -7.56 8.06 -8.33
C ASN A 147 -7.34 8.84 -9.64
N ASN A 148 -8.32 9.58 -10.14
CA ASN A 148 -8.38 10.17 -11.48
C ASN A 148 -7.93 11.64 -11.57
N GLN A 149 -7.19 12.18 -10.62
CA GLN A 149 -7.01 13.64 -10.55
C GLN A 149 -5.60 14.12 -10.84
N GLU A 150 -4.64 13.22 -10.83
CA GLU A 150 -3.24 13.52 -11.06
C GLU A 150 -2.66 12.57 -12.11
N LEU A 151 -1.62 13.04 -12.78
CA LEU A 151 -0.78 12.21 -13.62
C LEU A 151 0.15 11.38 -12.74
N LEU A 152 0.23 10.09 -13.00
CA LEU A 152 1.05 9.14 -12.26
C LEU A 152 2.26 8.70 -13.09
N ASP A 153 3.43 8.70 -12.46
CA ASP A 153 4.61 7.92 -12.88
C ASP A 153 4.85 6.83 -11.82
N LEU A 154 4.74 5.56 -12.23
CA LEU A 154 4.89 4.40 -11.34
C LEU A 154 6.08 3.57 -11.76
N LYS A 155 7.01 3.35 -10.84
CA LYS A 155 8.19 2.51 -11.04
C LYS A 155 8.33 1.50 -9.91
N PHE A 156 8.81 0.31 -10.29
CA PHE A 156 9.33 -0.68 -9.35
C PHE A 156 10.80 -0.92 -9.67
N LEU A 157 11.65 -0.76 -8.67
CA LEU A 157 13.09 -0.99 -8.75
C LEU A 157 13.41 -2.29 -8.05
N PHE A 158 13.89 -3.27 -8.81
CA PHE A 158 14.31 -4.58 -8.32
C PHE A 158 15.83 -4.61 -8.24
N ILE A 159 16.39 -4.49 -7.04
CA ILE A 159 17.83 -4.49 -6.80
C ILE A 159 18.27 -5.93 -6.58
N LYS A 160 19.07 -6.45 -7.51
CA LYS A 160 19.58 -7.82 -7.52
C LYS A 160 20.41 -8.10 -6.28
N GLY A 161 20.23 -9.26 -5.70
CA GLY A 161 21.00 -9.74 -4.55
C GLY A 161 20.15 -10.51 -3.54
N LYS A 162 20.76 -10.85 -2.42
CA LYS A 162 20.13 -11.60 -1.36
C LYS A 162 19.41 -10.67 -0.38
N PRO A 163 18.12 -10.86 -0.09
CA PRO A 163 17.44 -10.11 0.98
C PRO A 163 17.99 -10.52 2.36
N THR A 164 17.69 -9.76 3.39
CA THR A 164 18.06 -10.11 4.78
C THR A 164 17.47 -11.44 5.23
N ARG A 165 16.23 -11.70 4.83
CA ARG A 165 15.50 -12.97 4.96
C ARG A 165 14.76 -13.25 3.66
N ASN A 166 14.64 -14.50 3.26
CA ASN A 166 13.74 -14.87 2.18
C ASN A 166 12.30 -14.72 2.66
N ILE A 167 11.49 -14.01 1.90
CA ILE A 167 10.07 -13.91 2.16
C ILE A 167 9.40 -15.14 1.54
N LEU A 168 8.73 -15.94 2.35
CA LEU A 168 8.12 -17.21 1.92
C LEU A 168 6.68 -16.99 1.47
N LYS A 169 5.93 -16.14 2.21
CA LYS A 169 4.51 -15.91 1.95
C LYS A 169 4.08 -14.55 2.50
N VAL A 170 3.14 -13.93 1.82
CA VAL A 170 2.29 -12.85 2.33
C VAL A 170 0.83 -13.31 2.28
N GLU A 171 0.05 -12.99 3.31
CA GLU A 171 -1.36 -13.37 3.45
C GLU A 171 -2.15 -12.18 3.99
N ASN A 172 -3.37 -12.00 3.49
CA ASN A 172 -4.30 -11.09 4.13
C ASN A 172 -4.89 -11.76 5.38
N ILE A 173 -4.70 -11.14 6.55
CA ILE A 173 -5.45 -11.50 7.77
C ILE A 173 -6.86 -10.95 7.63
N TYR A 174 -6.93 -9.64 7.35
CA TYR A 174 -8.14 -8.93 6.97
C TYR A 174 -7.82 -8.13 5.69
N PRO A 175 -8.41 -8.47 4.55
CA PRO A 175 -8.24 -7.72 3.30
C PRO A 175 -8.61 -6.26 3.47
N TYR A 176 -8.08 -5.39 2.61
CA TYR A 176 -8.44 -3.98 2.62
C TYR A 176 -9.94 -3.77 2.58
N GLY A 177 -10.44 -2.94 3.48
CA GLY A 177 -11.84 -2.60 3.57
C GLY A 177 -12.09 -1.23 4.18
N HIS A 178 -13.32 -0.77 3.98
CA HIS A 178 -13.89 0.40 4.63
C HIS A 178 -14.83 -0.10 5.73
N HIS A 179 -14.50 0.19 6.97
CA HIS A 179 -15.20 -0.34 8.12
C HIS A 179 -15.75 0.78 8.98
N LYS A 180 -17.06 0.82 9.13
CA LYS A 180 -17.71 1.78 10.03
C LYS A 180 -17.27 1.54 11.45
N TYR A 181 -17.03 2.62 12.16
CA TYR A 181 -16.55 2.56 13.53
C TYR A 181 -17.46 1.73 14.45
N GLY A 182 -18.78 1.90 14.36
CA GLY A 182 -19.72 1.12 15.18
C GLY A 182 -19.60 -0.39 14.96
N GLU A 183 -19.44 -0.83 13.70
CA GLU A 183 -19.27 -2.25 13.37
C GLU A 183 -17.96 -2.82 13.92
N LEU A 184 -16.88 -1.99 13.95
CA LEU A 184 -15.61 -2.38 14.57
C LEU A 184 -15.72 -2.44 16.08
N SER A 185 -16.36 -1.44 16.73
CA SER A 185 -16.47 -1.37 18.19
C SER A 185 -17.35 -2.47 18.76
N ASP A 186 -18.36 -2.90 18.01
CA ASP A 186 -19.29 -3.97 18.40
C ASP A 186 -18.78 -5.37 18.03
N ASN A 187 -17.59 -5.44 17.41
CA ASN A 187 -16.99 -6.67 16.90
C ASN A 187 -17.88 -7.44 15.90
N ASP A 188 -18.62 -6.70 15.08
CA ASP A 188 -19.50 -7.27 14.05
C ASP A 188 -18.73 -7.69 12.79
N ILE A 189 -17.61 -7.03 12.56
CA ILE A 189 -16.69 -7.26 11.42
C ILE A 189 -15.25 -7.46 11.92
N LEU A 190 -14.37 -7.93 11.06
CA LEU A 190 -12.98 -8.29 11.38
C LEU A 190 -12.90 -9.25 12.58
N LYS A 191 -13.83 -10.22 12.60
CA LYS A 191 -13.94 -11.21 13.67
C LYS A 191 -12.71 -12.10 13.73
N GLU A 192 -12.57 -12.77 14.87
CA GLU A 192 -11.54 -13.76 15.07
C GLU A 192 -11.39 -14.71 13.86
N THR A 193 -10.17 -14.82 13.37
CA THR A 193 -9.80 -15.72 12.27
C THR A 193 -8.66 -16.63 12.68
N VAL A 194 -8.66 -17.85 12.15
CA VAL A 194 -7.59 -18.81 12.41
C VAL A 194 -6.56 -18.76 11.32
N LEU A 195 -5.32 -18.48 11.69
CA LEU A 195 -4.17 -18.49 10.80
C LEU A 195 -3.39 -19.77 10.98
N HIS A 196 -3.02 -20.41 9.88
CA HIS A 196 -2.16 -21.60 9.85
C HIS A 196 -0.75 -21.17 9.44
N LEU A 197 0.15 -21.09 10.42
CA LEU A 197 1.52 -20.63 10.21
C LEU A 197 2.33 -21.62 9.39
N LEU A 198 3.13 -21.15 8.44
CA LEU A 198 3.97 -22.01 7.62
C LEU A 198 4.95 -22.81 8.46
N SER A 199 4.94 -24.14 8.29
CA SER A 199 5.80 -25.06 9.07
C SER A 199 7.29 -24.95 8.76
N ASN A 200 7.64 -24.40 7.61
CA ASN A 200 9.03 -24.16 7.17
C ASN A 200 9.50 -22.72 7.37
N ALA A 201 8.69 -21.86 8.00
CA ALA A 201 9.09 -20.49 8.31
C ALA A 201 9.94 -20.42 9.58
N ASN A 202 10.75 -19.36 9.68
CA ASN A 202 11.59 -19.06 10.84
C ASN A 202 11.21 -17.74 11.52
N GLY A 203 10.30 -16.98 10.90
CA GLY A 203 9.84 -15.72 11.47
C GLY A 203 8.51 -15.31 10.87
N PHE A 204 7.78 -14.49 11.65
CA PHE A 204 6.44 -14.01 11.29
C PHE A 204 6.28 -12.55 11.72
N LYS A 205 5.76 -11.72 10.84
CA LYS A 205 5.46 -10.32 11.10
C LYS A 205 4.03 -10.00 10.67
N MET A 206 3.29 -9.30 11.50
CA MET A 206 2.00 -8.72 11.12
C MET A 206 2.22 -7.26 10.75
N LYS A 207 1.50 -6.77 9.75
CA LYS A 207 1.44 -5.37 9.35
C LYS A 207 0.00 -4.90 9.26
N ALA A 208 -0.29 -3.74 9.83
CA ALA A 208 -1.54 -3.02 9.68
C ALA A 208 -1.27 -1.67 8.99
N VAL A 209 -2.09 -1.33 8.00
CA VAL A 209 -2.15 0.01 7.39
C VAL A 209 -3.52 0.56 7.71
N ILE A 210 -3.60 1.65 8.46
CA ILE A 210 -4.87 2.13 9.01
C ILE A 210 -4.96 3.65 8.88
N SER A 211 -6.10 4.13 8.34
CA SER A 211 -6.45 5.54 8.30
C SER A 211 -7.90 5.77 8.71
N GLY A 212 -8.12 6.73 9.61
CA GLY A 212 -9.46 7.13 10.06
C GLY A 212 -10.02 8.29 9.23
N HIS A 213 -11.30 8.22 8.88
CA HIS A 213 -11.97 9.18 8.01
C HIS A 213 -13.39 9.46 8.49
N GLY A 214 -13.94 10.60 8.04
CA GLY A 214 -15.27 11.05 8.42
C GLY A 214 -15.31 11.66 9.82
N HIS A 215 -16.50 12.13 10.22
CA HIS A 215 -16.72 12.87 11.46
C HIS A 215 -17.94 12.30 12.17
N SER A 216 -17.72 11.47 13.18
CA SER A 216 -18.81 10.89 13.95
C SER A 216 -18.51 11.02 15.44
N GLY A 217 -19.58 11.38 16.22
CA GLY A 217 -19.47 11.52 17.65
C GLY A 217 -18.81 12.81 18.14
N PRO A 218 -18.69 12.94 19.47
CA PRO A 218 -18.34 14.21 20.11
C PRO A 218 -16.93 14.70 19.85
N ARG A 219 -16.04 13.84 19.37
CA ARG A 219 -14.64 14.15 19.07
C ARG A 219 -14.30 14.07 17.60
N ASN A 220 -15.30 14.00 16.72
CA ASN A 220 -15.14 13.87 15.28
C ASN A 220 -14.35 12.61 14.87
N CYS A 221 -14.69 11.47 15.45
CA CYS A 221 -14.15 10.19 14.97
C CYS A 221 -14.68 9.92 13.52
N CYS A 222 -13.86 9.44 12.63
CA CYS A 222 -12.58 8.81 12.94
C CYS A 222 -11.38 9.55 12.36
N GLU A 223 -11.57 10.71 11.75
CA GLU A 223 -10.45 11.50 11.21
C GLU A 223 -9.68 12.24 12.32
N TRP A 224 -10.39 12.88 13.24
CA TRP A 224 -9.85 13.83 14.23
C TRP A 224 -9.75 13.28 15.65
N ASP A 225 -9.90 11.99 15.83
CA ASP A 225 -9.88 11.37 17.14
C ASP A 225 -8.98 10.14 17.18
N SER A 226 -7.94 10.20 18.01
CA SER A 226 -7.06 9.07 18.25
C SER A 226 -7.80 7.91 18.89
N LYS A 227 -7.65 6.73 18.35
CA LYS A 227 -8.18 5.48 18.92
C LYS A 227 -7.05 4.50 19.18
N THR A 228 -7.22 3.74 20.26
CA THR A 228 -6.40 2.57 20.55
C THR A 228 -6.92 1.37 19.78
N HIS A 229 -6.06 0.72 19.06
CA HIS A 229 -6.29 -0.52 18.33
C HIS A 229 -5.56 -1.66 19.03
N THR A 230 -6.07 -2.87 18.93
CA THR A 230 -5.54 -4.02 19.66
C THR A 230 -5.59 -5.27 18.79
N TYR A 231 -4.53 -6.06 18.80
CA TYR A 231 -4.60 -7.45 18.38
C TYR A 231 -4.67 -8.38 19.58
N TYR A 232 -5.57 -9.33 19.50
CA TYR A 232 -5.66 -10.45 20.42
C TYR A 232 -5.19 -11.73 19.73
N MET A 233 -4.51 -12.58 20.46
CA MET A 233 -4.12 -13.91 20.00
C MET A 233 -4.62 -14.95 21.01
N ASN A 234 -5.40 -15.91 20.51
CA ASN A 234 -6.01 -16.96 21.32
C ASN A 234 -6.79 -16.40 22.54
N GLY A 235 -7.47 -15.26 22.35
CA GLY A 235 -8.26 -14.57 23.36
C GLY A 235 -7.49 -13.66 24.33
N TYR A 236 -6.16 -13.54 24.18
CA TYR A 236 -5.33 -12.67 25.01
C TYR A 236 -4.81 -11.48 24.24
N GLU A 237 -4.78 -10.30 24.88
CA GLU A 237 -4.18 -9.10 24.29
C GLU A 237 -2.70 -9.38 23.96
N LEU A 238 -2.31 -9.12 22.70
CA LEU A 238 -0.96 -9.33 22.22
C LEU A 238 -0.25 -8.01 21.91
N PHE A 239 -0.88 -7.16 21.10
CA PHE A 239 -0.34 -5.85 20.72
C PHE A 239 -1.41 -4.78 20.87
N ARG A 240 -0.98 -3.60 21.35
CA ARG A 240 -1.85 -2.43 21.52
C ARG A 240 -1.11 -1.20 21.02
N TRP A 241 -1.77 -0.39 20.17
CA TRP A 241 -1.20 0.83 19.62
C TRP A 241 -2.25 1.91 19.39
N ASN A 242 -1.82 3.16 19.26
CA ASN A 242 -2.68 4.26 18.88
C ASN A 242 -2.48 4.58 17.40
N VAL A 243 -3.58 4.86 16.71
CA VAL A 243 -3.57 5.36 15.34
C VAL A 243 -3.70 6.88 15.39
N TRP A 244 -2.57 7.56 15.24
CA TRP A 244 -2.49 9.02 15.26
C TRP A 244 -1.22 9.49 14.60
N LYS A 245 -1.30 10.60 13.83
CA LYS A 245 -0.19 11.16 13.08
C LYS A 245 -0.15 12.67 13.21
N ASP A 246 1.04 13.20 13.57
CA ASP A 246 1.32 14.62 13.62
C ASP A 246 1.51 15.18 12.21
N CYS A 247 0.73 16.20 11.84
CA CYS A 247 0.74 16.78 10.50
C CYS A 247 1.44 18.14 10.43
N GLY A 248 1.81 18.74 11.55
CA GLY A 248 2.43 20.07 11.60
C GLY A 248 3.75 20.17 10.83
N ASN A 249 4.49 19.06 10.68
CA ASN A 249 5.75 18.98 9.95
C ASN A 249 5.59 18.42 8.52
N ASN A 250 4.37 18.44 7.97
CA ASN A 250 4.11 17.95 6.62
C ASN A 250 4.98 18.68 5.59
N PRO A 251 5.82 17.97 4.79
CA PRO A 251 6.75 18.60 3.86
C PRO A 251 6.07 19.19 2.63
N ILE A 252 4.82 18.83 2.35
CA ILE A 252 4.05 19.34 1.21
C ILE A 252 3.27 20.57 1.65
N TYR A 253 3.75 21.75 1.27
CA TYR A 253 3.07 23.02 1.50
C TYR A 253 3.48 24.06 0.43
N PRO A 254 2.71 25.12 0.20
CA PRO A 254 1.42 25.39 0.82
C PRO A 254 0.31 24.51 0.24
N GLN A 255 -0.62 24.11 1.08
CA GLN A 255 -1.85 23.43 0.69
C GLN A 255 -3.07 24.26 1.10
N GLY A 256 -4.25 23.89 0.62
CA GLY A 256 -5.52 24.37 1.14
C GLY A 256 -5.99 23.58 2.36
N GLY A 257 -7.21 23.85 2.80
CA GLY A 257 -7.90 23.06 3.80
C GLY A 257 -7.23 23.02 5.18
N THR A 258 -7.42 21.91 5.85
CA THR A 258 -7.01 21.65 7.23
C THR A 258 -5.72 20.83 7.32
N TRP A 259 -4.86 20.94 6.32
CA TRP A 259 -3.67 20.11 6.14
C TRP A 259 -2.70 20.04 7.33
N PRO A 260 -2.53 21.08 8.20
CA PRO A 260 -1.57 21.01 9.30
C PRO A 260 -2.11 20.33 10.55
N PHE A 261 -3.39 19.95 10.56
CA PHE A 261 -3.99 19.33 11.74
C PHE A 261 -3.78 17.83 11.75
N ASP A 262 -3.42 17.31 12.93
CA ASP A 262 -3.17 15.91 13.18
C ASP A 262 -4.41 15.05 12.91
N ARG A 263 -4.18 13.82 12.44
CA ARG A 263 -5.23 12.89 12.04
C ARG A 263 -4.93 11.45 12.43
N ALA A 264 -5.94 10.62 12.32
CA ALA A 264 -5.84 9.19 12.58
C ALA A 264 -5.05 8.46 11.46
N GLY A 265 -3.72 8.40 11.60
CA GLY A 265 -2.83 7.58 10.78
C GLY A 265 -2.46 8.15 9.41
N TRP A 266 -2.79 9.42 9.09
CA TRP A 266 -2.46 10.03 7.81
C TRP A 266 -2.35 11.55 7.88
N CYS A 267 -1.72 12.17 6.89
CA CYS A 267 -1.79 13.61 6.64
C CYS A 267 -1.96 13.84 5.14
N PRO A 268 -2.65 14.93 4.72
CA PRO A 268 -2.74 15.27 3.30
C PRO A 268 -1.36 15.43 2.68
N GLY A 269 -1.04 14.59 1.70
CA GLY A 269 0.27 14.55 1.05
C GLY A 269 1.27 13.58 1.66
N THR A 270 0.90 12.74 2.64
CA THR A 270 1.82 11.77 3.23
C THR A 270 1.31 10.32 3.09
N LYS A 271 2.22 9.36 3.24
CA LYS A 271 1.85 7.96 3.35
C LYS A 271 0.96 7.75 4.57
N VAL A 272 0.01 6.82 4.44
CA VAL A 272 -0.71 6.27 5.60
C VAL A 272 0.29 5.50 6.45
N ASP A 273 0.16 5.61 7.77
CA ASP A 273 1.06 4.94 8.70
C ASP A 273 0.93 3.42 8.60
N GLU A 274 2.07 2.77 8.61
CA GLU A 274 2.22 1.33 8.67
C GLU A 274 2.63 0.93 10.08
N TYR A 275 1.90 -0.01 10.68
CA TYR A 275 2.18 -0.54 12.02
C TYR A 275 2.66 -1.98 11.88
N GLU A 276 3.90 -2.23 12.27
CA GLU A 276 4.52 -3.56 12.17
C GLU A 276 4.69 -4.21 13.54
N PHE A 277 4.41 -5.51 13.61
CA PHE A 277 4.43 -6.28 14.84
C PHE A 277 5.18 -7.58 14.61
N GLU A 278 6.32 -7.76 15.30
CA GLU A 278 7.08 -9.00 15.25
C GLU A 278 6.34 -10.09 16.04
N LEU A 279 5.85 -11.11 15.35
CA LEU A 279 5.05 -12.19 15.92
C LEU A 279 5.91 -13.38 16.33
N THR A 280 7.13 -13.53 15.77
CA THR A 280 8.03 -14.68 15.98
C THR A 280 8.22 -15.07 17.44
N PRO A 281 8.38 -14.14 18.41
CA PRO A 281 8.61 -14.53 19.82
C PRO A 281 7.43 -15.24 20.48
N PHE A 282 6.23 -15.15 19.89
CA PHE A 282 4.98 -15.60 20.50
C PHE A 282 4.41 -16.89 19.90
N VAL A 283 4.99 -17.36 18.78
CA VAL A 283 4.45 -18.47 17.99
C VAL A 283 5.55 -19.44 17.55
N LYS A 284 5.13 -20.62 17.07
CA LYS A 284 6.01 -21.60 16.43
C LYS A 284 5.55 -21.87 15.00
N ALA A 285 6.50 -22.18 14.15
CA ALA A 285 6.20 -22.64 12.80
C ALA A 285 5.29 -23.88 12.82
N GLY A 286 4.25 -23.85 12.00
CA GLY A 286 3.23 -24.91 11.94
C GLY A 286 2.10 -24.78 12.96
N ASP A 287 2.13 -23.81 13.87
CA ASP A 287 1.02 -23.54 14.78
C ASP A 287 -0.22 -23.05 14.02
N SER A 288 -1.39 -23.31 14.63
CA SER A 288 -2.65 -22.65 14.30
C SER A 288 -2.96 -21.67 15.42
N ILE A 289 -3.12 -20.40 15.09
CA ILE A 289 -3.41 -19.32 16.04
C ILE A 289 -4.69 -18.62 15.67
N ALA A 290 -5.49 -18.23 16.66
CA ALA A 290 -6.64 -17.37 16.46
C ALA A 290 -6.21 -15.90 16.64
N ILE A 291 -6.41 -15.08 15.63
CA ILE A 291 -6.16 -13.63 15.68
C ILE A 291 -7.50 -12.91 15.64
N ASP A 292 -7.67 -11.98 16.56
CA ASP A 292 -8.82 -11.09 16.62
C ASP A 292 -8.35 -9.64 16.66
N TYR A 293 -9.20 -8.74 16.15
CA TYR A 293 -8.93 -7.31 16.12
C TYR A 293 -9.95 -6.57 16.98
N GLY A 294 -9.50 -5.62 17.75
CA GLY A 294 -10.36 -4.75 18.53
C GLY A 294 -9.97 -3.28 18.47
N ILE A 295 -10.93 -2.43 18.71
CA ILE A 295 -10.74 -0.98 18.79
C ILE A 295 -11.32 -0.44 20.09
N GLN A 296 -10.75 0.65 20.61
CA GLN A 296 -11.23 1.34 21.79
C GLN A 296 -12.72 1.69 21.65
N PRO A 297 -13.60 1.28 22.58
CA PRO A 297 -15.02 1.59 22.54
C PRO A 297 -15.30 3.09 22.54
N TYR A 298 -16.39 3.47 21.88
CA TYR A 298 -16.77 4.85 21.70
C TYR A 298 -18.28 4.94 21.37
N SER A 299 -18.93 5.96 21.83
CA SER A 299 -20.33 6.22 21.50
C SER A 299 -20.41 7.36 20.51
N ASP A 300 -21.03 7.13 19.36
CA ASP A 300 -21.32 8.20 18.42
C ASP A 300 -22.55 8.99 18.84
N ASN A 301 -22.78 10.16 18.24
CA ASN A 301 -23.93 11.01 18.47
C ASN A 301 -25.09 10.74 17.49
N GLY A 302 -25.05 9.62 16.78
CA GLY A 302 -26.00 9.25 15.73
C GLY A 302 -25.56 9.65 14.30
N GLU A 303 -24.47 10.38 14.15
CA GLU A 303 -23.79 10.56 12.88
C GLU A 303 -22.99 9.27 12.57
N LYS A 304 -23.11 8.76 11.35
CA LYS A 304 -22.59 7.43 11.00
C LYS A 304 -21.61 7.46 9.84
N ASP A 305 -20.90 8.55 9.69
CA ASP A 305 -19.92 8.72 8.62
C ASP A 305 -18.47 8.39 9.03
N GLY A 306 -18.22 8.17 10.32
CA GLY A 306 -16.90 7.77 10.82
C GLY A 306 -16.55 6.34 10.42
N GLU A 307 -15.41 6.18 9.75
CA GLU A 307 -14.90 4.89 9.29
C GLU A 307 -13.39 4.80 9.42
N PHE A 308 -12.89 3.58 9.48
CA PHE A 308 -11.47 3.27 9.26
C PHE A 308 -11.31 2.52 7.95
N ARG A 309 -10.29 2.91 7.17
CA ARG A 309 -9.82 2.18 6.00
C ARG A 309 -8.56 1.46 6.37
N MET A 310 -8.56 0.16 6.23
CA MET A 310 -7.49 -0.65 6.77
C MET A 310 -7.26 -1.95 6.00
N ALA A 311 -6.02 -2.42 6.06
CA ALA A 311 -5.60 -3.74 5.62
C ALA A 311 -4.68 -4.34 6.67
N HIS A 312 -4.81 -5.65 6.93
CA HIS A 312 -3.98 -6.37 7.87
C HIS A 312 -3.38 -7.60 7.20
N GLN A 313 -2.06 -7.75 7.27
CA GLN A 313 -1.31 -8.77 6.54
C GLN A 313 -0.35 -9.51 7.44
N LEU A 314 -0.10 -10.78 7.12
CA LEU A 314 0.90 -11.63 7.75
C LEU A 314 2.01 -11.93 6.74
N PHE A 315 3.25 -11.75 7.15
CA PHE A 315 4.45 -12.10 6.40
C PHE A 315 5.16 -13.27 7.08
N SER A 316 5.50 -14.28 6.30
CA SER A 316 6.26 -15.45 6.75
C SER A 316 7.65 -15.43 6.13
N TYR A 317 8.68 -15.59 6.95
CA TYR A 317 10.08 -15.47 6.56
C TYR A 317 10.83 -16.78 6.74
N GLY A 318 11.79 -17.03 5.84
CA GLY A 318 12.81 -18.05 6.01
C GLY A 318 13.88 -17.64 7.06
N PRO A 319 14.92 -18.45 7.23
CA PRO A 319 16.02 -18.10 8.12
C PRO A 319 16.75 -16.85 7.63
N PRO A 320 17.43 -16.10 8.53
CA PRO A 320 18.29 -15.00 8.14
C PRO A 320 19.35 -15.45 7.13
N ASN A 321 19.54 -14.67 6.08
CA ASN A 321 20.52 -14.93 5.03
C ASN A 321 21.94 -14.51 5.44
N PHE A 322 22.08 -13.68 6.48
CA PHE A 322 23.34 -13.18 6.99
C PHE A 322 23.46 -13.46 8.49
N LYS A 323 24.68 -13.73 8.96
CA LYS A 323 24.95 -13.95 10.40
C LYS A 323 24.88 -12.67 11.21
N ASN A 324 25.35 -11.58 10.62
CA ASN A 324 25.30 -10.23 11.18
C ASN A 324 24.63 -9.35 10.14
N ASP A 325 23.53 -8.76 10.51
CA ASP A 325 22.79 -7.84 9.68
C ASP A 325 22.54 -6.57 10.49
N ALA A 326 22.91 -5.44 9.90
CA ALA A 326 22.62 -4.11 10.43
C ALA A 326 22.06 -3.28 9.30
N GLY A 327 20.76 -3.01 9.38
CA GLY A 327 20.06 -2.17 8.42
C GLY A 327 19.72 -0.80 9.00
N ILE A 328 19.74 0.24 8.16
CA ILE A 328 19.10 1.50 8.47
C ILE A 328 17.60 1.30 8.23
N VAL A 329 16.81 1.46 9.27
CA VAL A 329 15.36 1.21 9.24
C VAL A 329 14.60 2.47 8.82
N ASP A 330 15.20 3.64 9.06
CA ASP A 330 14.65 4.95 8.70
C ASP A 330 15.77 5.95 8.44
N ILE A 331 15.55 6.89 7.53
CA ILE A 331 16.43 8.06 7.26
C ILE A 331 15.58 9.32 7.26
#